data_efbae47b4e9381a937bc8400509505ce
#
_entry.id   efbae47b4e9381a937bc8400509505ce
#
_cell.length_a   1.000
_cell.length_b   1.000
_cell.length_c   1.000
_cell.angle_alpha   90.00
_cell.angle_beta   90.00
_cell.angle_gamma   90.00
#
_symmetry.space_group_name_H-M   'P 1'
#
loop_
_entity.id
_entity.type
_entity.pdbx_description
1 polymer ?
#
loop_
_entity_poly.entity_id
_entity_poly.type
_entity_poly.pdbx_seq_one_letter_code
_entity_poly.pdbx_strand_id
1 'polypeptide(L)'
;GVPIDALRLGRSGKGRHFAISQSGALSGSNAAYEAVFARHGVVQVRTLDELLDTAELLAMKRPMRAAGVALGTDSGGERQLISDIAADVGLSFVPLAPATRMAVEAHLDPGMEASNPLDYWGDGADVMAPVLSEMARDPDVGIVVMATNLPPDRNFSELSAAAIRKVHAQTDKPVAVMGNIATTLSPVIAEDLRERGMAVLMGTANGLAALRHLQSYRFSRHGREDVAAFPLSADATAIIDAAPLDSLRSADGFRLLELAGIPVMPFADVRSPKEIAAFADRHGWPIALKIDDAAIAHKSDLGGVVLNLKDEDEAVAAYEALRGRHPTAPILAQGIASGVELILGMTTDPDFGPIVTLGLGGVFTEVFRDVVTLMPPFGVTEARRALEGLRGYPLLTGARGRAPVDMDALCALISRFSA
;
A
#
# COMPACT_ATOMS: atom_id res chain seq x y z
N GLY A 1 22.34 -2.52 -1.85
CA GLY A 1 22.05 -2.50 -3.29
C GLY A 1 21.90 -1.07 -3.79
N VAL A 2 21.95 -0.88 -5.10
CA VAL A 2 21.65 0.41 -5.72
C VAL A 2 20.14 0.66 -5.64
N PRO A 3 19.67 1.84 -5.23
CA PRO A 3 18.26 2.16 -5.30
C PRO A 3 17.77 2.23 -6.74
N ILE A 4 16.54 1.85 -6.96
CA ILE A 4 15.87 1.90 -8.26
C ILE A 4 14.59 2.70 -8.09
N ASP A 5 14.42 3.73 -8.89
CA ASP A 5 13.16 4.42 -9.06
C ASP A 5 12.65 4.25 -10.49
N ALA A 6 11.35 4.21 -10.68
CA ALA A 6 10.74 3.88 -11.95
C ALA A 6 9.47 4.70 -12.21
N LEU A 7 9.44 5.33 -13.39
CA LEU A 7 8.25 5.94 -13.95
C LEU A 7 7.58 4.96 -14.91
N ARG A 8 6.43 4.41 -14.49
CA ARG A 8 5.67 3.52 -15.36
C ARG A 8 4.65 4.27 -16.20
N LEU A 9 4.70 4.04 -17.51
CA LEU A 9 3.71 4.51 -18.47
C LEU A 9 2.61 3.46 -18.70
N GLY A 10 1.47 3.86 -19.26
CA GLY A 10 0.38 2.92 -19.58
C GLY A 10 -0.47 2.48 -18.38
N ARG A 11 -0.50 3.24 -17.29
CA ARG A 11 -1.31 2.92 -16.09
C ARG A 11 -2.81 3.01 -16.33
N SER A 12 -3.28 3.95 -17.15
CA SER A 12 -4.68 4.07 -17.55
C SER A 12 -5.01 3.16 -18.73
N GLY A 13 -6.29 2.81 -18.90
CA GLY A 13 -6.72 2.01 -20.06
C GLY A 13 -6.33 2.62 -21.40
N LYS A 14 -6.48 3.94 -21.55
CA LYS A 14 -6.06 4.67 -22.76
C LYS A 14 -4.54 4.71 -22.92
N GLY A 15 -3.81 4.94 -21.83
CA GLY A 15 -2.34 4.92 -21.83
C GLY A 15 -1.78 3.55 -22.20
N ARG A 16 -2.44 2.47 -21.73
CA ARG A 16 -2.09 1.09 -22.10
C ARG A 16 -2.26 0.83 -23.58
N HIS A 17 -3.36 1.29 -24.17
CA HIS A 17 -3.59 1.16 -25.61
C HIS A 17 -2.47 1.83 -26.41
N PHE A 18 -2.03 3.01 -26.02
CA PHE A 18 -0.91 3.69 -26.69
C PHE A 18 0.44 2.99 -26.48
N ALA A 19 0.71 2.47 -25.28
CA ALA A 19 1.94 1.74 -25.01
C ALA A 19 2.05 0.48 -25.90
N ILE A 20 0.98 -0.28 -26.05
CA ILE A 20 0.93 -1.45 -26.93
C ILE A 20 1.17 -1.05 -28.39
N SER A 21 0.54 0.02 -28.87
CA SER A 21 0.66 0.45 -30.26
C SER A 21 2.04 1.02 -30.62
N GLN A 22 2.77 1.60 -29.67
CA GLN A 22 4.08 2.22 -29.92
C GLN A 22 5.26 1.28 -29.70
N SER A 23 5.21 0.43 -28.69
CA SER A 23 6.37 -0.40 -28.29
C SER A 23 6.16 -1.89 -28.46
N GLY A 24 4.93 -2.32 -28.81
CA GLY A 24 4.57 -3.74 -28.83
C GLY A 24 4.65 -4.40 -27.44
N ALA A 25 4.90 -3.61 -26.41
CA ALA A 25 5.04 -4.10 -25.05
C ALA A 25 3.70 -4.61 -24.55
N LEU A 26 3.65 -5.87 -24.16
CA LEU A 26 2.55 -6.42 -23.36
C LEU A 26 2.50 -5.61 -22.06
N SER A 27 1.42 -4.88 -21.84
CA SER A 27 1.24 -4.15 -20.59
C SER A 27 0.50 -5.07 -19.62
N GLY A 28 1.21 -5.75 -18.74
CA GLY A 28 0.66 -6.44 -17.60
C GLY A 28 -0.24 -5.54 -16.74
N SER A 29 -0.98 -6.12 -15.81
CA SER A 29 -1.90 -5.33 -14.99
C SER A 29 -1.13 -4.27 -14.16
N ASN A 30 -1.72 -3.09 -13.97
CA ASN A 30 -1.09 -2.05 -13.14
C ASN A 30 -0.82 -2.55 -11.71
N ALA A 31 -1.76 -3.30 -11.17
CA ALA A 31 -1.68 -3.87 -9.84
C ALA A 31 -0.52 -4.89 -9.70
N ALA A 32 -0.27 -5.70 -10.73
CA ALA A 32 0.87 -6.64 -10.74
C ALA A 32 2.21 -5.89 -10.70
N TYR A 33 2.38 -4.84 -11.52
CA TYR A 33 3.59 -4.00 -11.46
C TYR A 33 3.79 -3.35 -10.11
N GLU A 34 2.73 -2.81 -9.50
CA GLU A 34 2.79 -2.21 -8.15
C GLU A 34 3.22 -3.24 -7.10
N ALA A 35 2.69 -4.45 -7.17
CA ALA A 35 3.07 -5.54 -6.28
C ALA A 35 4.55 -5.95 -6.47
N VAL A 36 5.01 -6.07 -7.73
CA VAL A 36 6.42 -6.38 -8.06
C VAL A 36 7.35 -5.28 -7.56
N PHE A 37 7.02 -4.02 -7.82
CA PHE A 37 7.85 -2.90 -7.38
C PHE A 37 7.93 -2.83 -5.86
N ALA A 38 6.81 -2.98 -5.16
CA ALA A 38 6.78 -3.04 -3.70
C ALA A 38 7.63 -4.20 -3.17
N ARG A 39 7.50 -5.39 -3.77
CA ARG A 39 8.24 -6.60 -3.39
C ARG A 39 9.74 -6.44 -3.53
N HIS A 40 10.18 -5.76 -4.59
CA HIS A 40 11.61 -5.58 -4.90
C HIS A 40 12.17 -4.25 -4.41
N GLY A 41 11.36 -3.43 -3.74
CA GLY A 41 11.75 -2.13 -3.22
C GLY A 41 12.11 -1.13 -4.30
N VAL A 42 11.45 -1.24 -5.46
CA VAL A 42 11.52 -0.24 -6.54
C VAL A 42 10.61 0.92 -6.16
N VAL A 43 11.15 2.13 -6.17
CA VAL A 43 10.37 3.34 -5.89
C VAL A 43 9.58 3.72 -7.13
N GLN A 44 8.26 3.67 -7.04
CA GLN A 44 7.39 4.06 -8.15
C GLN A 44 7.03 5.54 -8.07
N VAL A 45 7.31 6.27 -9.14
CA VAL A 45 7.03 7.70 -9.29
C VAL A 45 5.96 7.95 -10.37
N ARG A 46 5.36 9.14 -10.36
CA ARG A 46 4.19 9.48 -11.19
C ARG A 46 4.50 10.45 -12.33
N THR A 47 5.53 11.28 -12.18
CA THR A 47 5.93 12.30 -13.14
C THR A 47 7.44 12.24 -13.39
N LEU A 48 7.92 12.89 -14.46
CA LEU A 48 9.36 13.00 -14.73
C LEU A 48 10.06 13.86 -13.68
N ASP A 49 9.42 14.93 -13.21
CA ASP A 49 10.01 15.79 -12.18
C ASP A 49 10.16 15.03 -10.85
N GLU A 50 9.14 14.25 -10.44
CA GLU A 50 9.20 13.37 -9.28
C GLU A 50 10.30 12.29 -9.43
N LEU A 51 10.52 11.76 -10.66
CA LEU A 51 11.61 10.82 -10.94
C LEU A 51 12.97 11.45 -10.67
N LEU A 52 13.20 12.65 -11.20
CA LEU A 52 14.47 13.34 -11.06
C LEU A 52 14.76 13.73 -9.60
N ASP A 53 13.78 14.32 -8.91
CA ASP A 53 13.91 14.69 -7.49
C ASP A 53 14.16 13.45 -6.61
N THR A 54 13.46 12.34 -6.89
CA THR A 54 13.64 11.08 -6.16
C THR A 54 15.03 10.50 -6.41
N ALA A 55 15.48 10.46 -7.67
CA ALA A 55 16.82 9.97 -8.02
C ALA A 55 17.91 10.81 -7.34
N GLU A 56 17.75 12.13 -7.31
CA GLU A 56 18.71 13.05 -6.69
C GLU A 56 18.83 12.79 -5.16
N LEU A 57 17.71 12.61 -4.47
CA LEU A 57 17.70 12.26 -3.04
C LEU A 57 18.30 10.88 -2.76
N LEU A 58 17.97 9.89 -3.59
CA LEU A 58 18.46 8.53 -3.43
C LEU A 58 19.98 8.42 -3.71
N ALA A 59 20.52 9.31 -4.55
CA ALA A 59 21.95 9.38 -4.91
C ALA A 59 22.81 10.12 -3.89
N MET A 60 22.22 10.77 -2.89
CA MET A 60 22.99 11.50 -1.87
C MET A 60 23.97 10.58 -1.14
N LYS A 61 25.21 11.05 -0.99
CA LYS A 61 26.30 10.30 -0.35
C LYS A 61 26.12 10.16 1.17
N ARG A 62 25.52 11.17 1.82
CA ARG A 62 25.26 11.14 3.26
C ARG A 62 24.03 10.29 3.55
N PRO A 63 24.11 9.27 4.39
CA PRO A 63 22.98 8.40 4.67
C PRO A 63 21.97 9.07 5.60
N MET A 64 20.68 8.96 5.28
CA MET A 64 19.59 9.25 6.20
C MET A 64 19.57 8.16 7.29
N ARG A 65 19.88 8.49 8.54
CA ARG A 65 20.01 7.52 9.65
C ARG A 65 18.81 7.47 10.58
N ALA A 66 17.95 8.49 10.53
CA ALA A 66 16.67 8.55 11.24
C ALA A 66 15.56 8.86 10.22
N ALA A 67 14.31 8.47 10.53
CA ALA A 67 13.21 8.63 9.59
C ALA A 67 12.69 10.07 9.49
N GLY A 68 13.01 10.93 10.43
CA GLY A 68 12.48 12.28 10.51
C GLY A 68 12.98 13.20 9.42
N VAL A 69 12.05 13.97 8.87
CA VAL A 69 12.32 15.11 7.99
C VAL A 69 12.13 16.37 8.80
N ALA A 70 13.15 17.25 8.83
CA ALA A 70 13.04 18.61 9.34
C ALA A 70 13.03 19.57 8.17
N LEU A 71 12.10 20.52 8.19
CA LEU A 71 11.95 21.49 7.12
C LEU A 71 11.78 22.90 7.68
N GLY A 72 12.55 23.85 7.14
CA GLY A 72 12.38 25.26 7.43
C GLY A 72 12.06 26.04 6.16
N THR A 73 11.21 27.05 6.29
CA THR A 73 10.80 27.98 5.22
C THR A 73 10.77 29.43 5.73
N ASP A 74 10.80 30.38 4.83
CA ASP A 74 10.77 31.83 5.11
C ASP A 74 9.36 32.43 4.96
N SER A 75 8.34 31.60 4.87
CA SER A 75 6.96 32.04 4.61
C SER A 75 5.92 31.19 5.33
N GLY A 76 5.10 31.82 6.16
CA GLY A 76 3.99 31.17 6.84
C GLY A 76 2.94 30.59 5.88
N GLY A 77 2.71 31.24 4.74
CA GLY A 77 1.82 30.73 3.69
C GLY A 77 2.40 29.47 3.02
N GLU A 78 3.70 29.46 2.73
CA GLU A 78 4.38 28.27 2.20
C GLU A 78 4.41 27.13 3.21
N ARG A 79 4.64 27.43 4.51
CA ARG A 79 4.56 26.42 5.58
C ARG A 79 3.19 25.71 5.60
N GLN A 80 2.10 26.45 5.46
CA GLN A 80 0.75 25.87 5.39
C GLN A 80 0.60 24.99 4.16
N LEU A 81 0.96 25.49 2.99
CA LEU A 81 0.90 24.75 1.73
C LEU A 81 1.76 23.46 1.79
N ILE A 82 2.97 23.54 2.33
CA ILE A 82 3.86 22.40 2.53
C ILE A 82 3.20 21.35 3.43
N SER A 83 2.53 21.78 4.52
CA SER A 83 1.85 20.87 5.44
C SER A 83 0.68 20.16 4.78
N ASP A 84 -0.12 20.86 3.99
CA ASP A 84 -1.26 20.30 3.26
C ASP A 84 -0.79 19.27 2.21
N ILE A 85 0.20 19.62 1.39
CA ILE A 85 0.73 18.71 0.37
C ILE A 85 1.44 17.51 1.02
N ALA A 86 2.16 17.72 2.13
CA ALA A 86 2.79 16.62 2.86
C ALA A 86 1.75 15.60 3.34
N ALA A 87 0.61 16.05 3.85
CA ALA A 87 -0.50 15.18 4.23
C ALA A 87 -1.04 14.40 3.03
N ASP A 88 -1.23 15.06 1.88
CA ASP A 88 -1.72 14.42 0.65
C ASP A 88 -0.78 13.32 0.13
N VAL A 89 0.55 13.54 0.21
CA VAL A 89 1.53 12.54 -0.22
C VAL A 89 1.90 11.52 0.87
N GLY A 90 1.37 11.67 2.08
CA GLY A 90 1.63 10.79 3.22
C GLY A 90 3.03 10.96 3.82
N LEU A 91 3.62 12.16 3.75
CA LEU A 91 4.85 12.53 4.44
C LEU A 91 4.49 13.14 5.80
N SER A 92 5.08 12.62 6.88
CA SER A 92 4.95 13.19 8.21
C SER A 92 6.25 13.86 8.64
N PHE A 93 6.15 15.09 9.14
CA PHE A 93 7.26 15.76 9.78
C PHE A 93 7.40 15.30 11.23
N VAL A 94 8.63 15.00 11.64
CA VAL A 94 8.90 14.59 13.03
C VAL A 94 8.74 15.78 13.99
N PRO A 95 8.05 15.62 15.12
CA PRO A 95 8.08 16.62 16.18
C PRO A 95 9.51 16.81 16.68
N LEU A 96 9.95 18.06 16.88
CA LEU A 96 11.28 18.35 17.42
C LEU A 96 11.36 17.93 18.89
N ALA A 97 12.49 17.33 19.29
CA ALA A 97 12.77 17.02 20.68
C ALA A 97 12.72 18.29 21.56
N PRO A 98 12.31 18.20 22.82
CA PRO A 98 12.20 19.38 23.70
C PRO A 98 13.47 20.24 23.76
N ALA A 99 14.64 19.61 23.81
CA ALA A 99 15.93 20.31 23.82
C ALA A 99 16.21 21.06 22.51
N THR A 100 15.90 20.43 21.37
CA THR A 100 16.01 21.03 20.04
C THR A 100 15.04 22.22 19.93
N ARG A 101 13.80 22.06 20.39
CA ARG A 101 12.81 23.12 20.36
C ARG A 101 13.28 24.36 21.12
N MET A 102 13.78 24.19 22.35
CA MET A 102 14.34 25.28 23.15
C MET A 102 15.55 25.95 22.45
N ALA A 103 16.43 25.16 21.82
CA ALA A 103 17.58 25.70 21.11
C ALA A 103 17.18 26.49 19.87
N VAL A 104 16.16 26.03 19.13
CA VAL A 104 15.58 26.75 17.97
C VAL A 104 14.90 28.04 18.44
N GLU A 105 14.07 27.99 19.47
CA GLU A 105 13.35 29.16 20.04
C GLU A 105 14.32 30.26 20.50
N ALA A 106 15.53 29.92 20.96
CA ALA A 106 16.55 30.91 21.35
C ALA A 106 17.05 31.75 20.16
N HIS A 107 16.82 31.35 18.96
CA HIS A 107 17.17 32.06 17.72
C HIS A 107 15.99 32.80 17.06
N LEU A 108 14.76 32.53 17.52
CA LEU A 108 13.54 33.13 16.98
C LEU A 108 13.17 34.39 17.75
N ASP A 109 12.35 35.22 17.15
CA ASP A 109 11.77 36.38 17.81
C ASP A 109 10.90 35.98 19.00
N PRO A 110 10.83 36.79 20.06
CA PRO A 110 10.03 36.49 21.24
C PRO A 110 8.56 36.23 20.90
N GLY A 111 8.06 35.06 21.32
CA GLY A 111 6.67 34.63 21.09
C GLY A 111 6.48 33.74 19.86
N MET A 112 7.53 33.50 19.09
CA MET A 112 7.49 32.46 18.05
C MET A 112 7.75 31.08 18.64
N GLU A 113 6.98 30.10 18.13
CA GLU A 113 7.08 28.70 18.56
C GLU A 113 7.89 27.88 17.55
N ALA A 114 8.86 27.11 18.04
CA ALA A 114 9.57 26.16 17.23
C ALA A 114 8.68 24.97 16.85
N SER A 115 8.39 24.83 15.57
CA SER A 115 7.59 23.76 14.98
C SER A 115 8.35 23.02 13.87
N ASN A 116 7.79 21.99 13.32
CA ASN A 116 8.29 21.33 12.11
C ASN A 116 7.10 20.97 11.21
N PRO A 117 6.94 21.61 10.06
CA PRO A 117 7.80 22.62 9.41
C PRO A 117 7.95 23.90 10.22
N LEU A 118 9.15 24.51 10.19
CA LEU A 118 9.45 25.77 10.84
C LEU A 118 9.32 26.93 9.86
N ASP A 119 8.57 27.96 10.25
CA ASP A 119 8.63 29.27 9.62
C ASP A 119 9.59 30.14 10.45
N TYR A 120 10.76 30.47 9.88
CA TYR A 120 11.75 31.28 10.58
C TYR A 120 11.67 32.77 10.33
N TRP A 121 10.59 33.21 9.66
CA TRP A 121 10.16 34.59 9.48
C TRP A 121 11.28 35.67 9.37
N GLY A 122 11.09 36.64 8.48
CA GLY A 122 11.91 37.88 8.41
C GLY A 122 13.01 37.86 7.37
N ASP A 123 13.82 38.91 7.36
CA ASP A 123 15.00 39.11 6.49
C ASP A 123 16.12 38.09 6.69
N GLY A 124 15.83 37.09 7.37
CA GLY A 124 16.14 35.73 7.71
C GLY A 124 17.52 35.16 7.47
N ALA A 125 18.41 35.83 6.78
CA ALA A 125 19.74 35.29 6.51
C ALA A 125 20.51 34.92 7.78
N ASP A 126 20.35 35.70 8.83
CA ASP A 126 21.07 35.48 10.11
C ASP A 126 20.40 34.39 10.96
N VAL A 127 19.10 34.10 10.76
CA VAL A 127 18.32 33.12 11.52
C VAL A 127 18.31 31.75 10.85
N MET A 128 18.30 31.68 9.52
CA MET A 128 18.18 30.43 8.73
C MET A 128 19.23 29.37 9.15
N ALA A 129 20.51 29.74 9.11
CA ALA A 129 21.57 28.78 9.39
C ALA A 129 21.59 28.31 10.86
N PRO A 130 21.45 29.18 11.87
CA PRO A 130 21.33 28.73 13.26
C PRO A 130 20.17 27.75 13.48
N VAL A 131 18.94 28.12 13.11
CA VAL A 131 17.76 27.28 13.38
C VAL A 131 17.82 25.94 12.65
N LEU A 132 18.21 25.90 11.37
CA LEU A 132 18.37 24.66 10.64
C LEU A 132 19.51 23.80 11.19
N SER A 133 20.57 24.41 11.72
CA SER A 133 21.65 23.67 12.38
C SER A 133 21.21 23.04 13.69
N GLU A 134 20.37 23.73 14.48
CA GLU A 134 19.78 23.13 15.68
C GLU A 134 18.83 21.98 15.33
N MET A 135 17.96 22.15 14.30
CA MET A 135 17.13 21.06 13.80
C MET A 135 17.97 19.87 13.29
N ALA A 136 19.12 20.14 12.68
CA ALA A 136 20.04 19.08 12.25
C ALA A 136 20.64 18.27 13.41
N ARG A 137 20.72 18.82 14.62
CA ARG A 137 21.22 18.11 15.81
C ARG A 137 20.18 17.20 16.45
N ASP A 138 18.91 17.39 16.12
CA ASP A 138 17.83 16.56 16.66
C ASP A 138 18.06 15.07 16.34
N PRO A 139 18.03 14.16 17.33
CA PRO A 139 18.31 12.74 17.12
C PRO A 139 17.31 12.06 16.17
N ASP A 140 16.06 12.52 16.15
CA ASP A 140 15.00 11.93 15.33
C ASP A 140 14.96 12.47 13.90
N VAL A 141 15.72 13.54 13.62
CA VAL A 141 15.88 14.12 12.28
C VAL A 141 16.94 13.37 11.49
N GLY A 142 16.56 12.87 10.32
CA GLY A 142 17.45 12.16 9.38
C GLY A 142 17.89 12.99 8.19
N ILE A 143 17.11 14.01 7.81
CA ILE A 143 17.40 14.95 6.73
C ILE A 143 16.90 16.35 7.09
N VAL A 144 17.64 17.37 6.68
CA VAL A 144 17.24 18.79 6.83
C VAL A 144 16.96 19.36 5.46
N VAL A 145 15.82 20.04 5.33
CA VAL A 145 15.37 20.67 4.09
C VAL A 145 15.13 22.16 4.31
N MET A 146 15.70 22.97 3.45
CA MET A 146 15.35 24.39 3.34
C MET A 146 14.41 24.58 2.17
N ALA A 147 13.17 24.93 2.45
CA ALA A 147 12.17 25.26 1.43
C ALA A 147 12.18 26.77 1.17
N THR A 148 12.69 27.18 0.02
CA THR A 148 12.79 28.60 -0.36
C THR A 148 12.95 28.75 -1.86
N ASN A 149 12.52 29.88 -2.39
CA ASN A 149 12.75 30.23 -3.79
C ASN A 149 14.11 30.92 -3.95
N LEU A 150 14.87 30.50 -4.96
CA LEU A 150 16.22 31.00 -5.24
C LEU A 150 16.27 31.64 -6.66
N PRO A 151 15.52 32.71 -6.92
CA PRO A 151 15.55 33.34 -8.25
C PRO A 151 16.96 33.85 -8.60
N PRO A 152 17.33 33.79 -9.90
CA PRO A 152 18.62 34.35 -10.33
C PRO A 152 18.71 35.86 -10.03
N ASP A 153 19.95 36.32 -9.85
CA ASP A 153 20.27 37.75 -9.68
C ASP A 153 19.60 38.44 -8.48
N ARG A 154 19.33 37.69 -7.41
CA ARG A 154 18.80 38.18 -6.13
C ARG A 154 19.78 38.00 -5.00
N ASN A 155 20.05 39.03 -4.23
CA ASN A 155 20.92 39.00 -3.08
C ASN A 155 20.42 37.99 -2.02
N PHE A 156 19.10 37.89 -1.83
CA PHE A 156 18.47 36.94 -0.94
C PHE A 156 18.79 35.48 -1.31
N SER A 157 18.83 35.16 -2.62
CA SER A 157 19.18 33.80 -3.08
C SER A 157 20.60 33.40 -2.68
N GLU A 158 21.57 34.32 -2.79
CA GLU A 158 22.94 34.07 -2.35
C GLU A 158 23.05 33.94 -0.82
N LEU A 159 22.30 34.74 -0.07
CA LEU A 159 22.24 34.65 1.39
C LEU A 159 21.67 33.30 1.85
N SER A 160 20.56 32.87 1.24
CA SER A 160 19.94 31.57 1.50
C SER A 160 20.88 30.41 1.12
N ALA A 161 21.54 30.52 -0.04
CA ALA A 161 22.52 29.52 -0.47
C ALA A 161 23.74 29.46 0.49
N ALA A 162 24.20 30.59 0.99
CA ALA A 162 25.27 30.66 1.99
C ALA A 162 24.83 30.03 3.32
N ALA A 163 23.60 30.30 3.76
CA ALA A 163 23.03 29.70 4.98
C ALA A 163 22.99 28.18 4.89
N ILE A 164 22.47 27.62 3.80
CA ILE A 164 22.36 26.15 3.66
C ILE A 164 23.72 25.49 3.49
N ARG A 165 24.69 26.12 2.81
CA ARG A 165 26.08 25.64 2.75
C ARG A 165 26.69 25.55 4.15
N LYS A 166 26.40 26.52 5.03
CA LYS A 166 26.85 26.53 6.42
C LYS A 166 26.24 25.37 7.22
N VAL A 167 24.93 25.14 7.08
CA VAL A 167 24.25 24.00 7.70
C VAL A 167 24.89 22.69 7.22
N HIS A 168 25.06 22.53 5.92
CA HIS A 168 25.66 21.33 5.34
C HIS A 168 27.09 21.07 5.87
N ALA A 169 27.89 22.11 6.10
CA ALA A 169 29.24 21.98 6.65
C ALA A 169 29.24 21.58 8.14
N GLN A 170 28.18 21.82 8.89
CA GLN A 170 28.07 21.61 10.34
C GLN A 170 27.39 20.27 10.71
N THR A 171 26.88 19.49 9.77
CA THR A 171 26.21 18.22 10.02
C THR A 171 26.75 17.12 9.12
N ASP A 172 26.67 15.87 9.56
CA ASP A 172 26.89 14.67 8.73
C ASP A 172 25.60 14.13 8.10
N LYS A 173 24.47 14.74 8.44
CA LYS A 173 23.16 14.39 7.87
C LYS A 173 23.01 14.91 6.44
N PRO A 174 22.19 14.27 5.60
CA PRO A 174 21.80 14.82 4.31
C PRO A 174 21.09 16.16 4.47
N VAL A 175 21.38 17.07 3.54
CA VAL A 175 20.79 18.40 3.48
C VAL A 175 20.26 18.60 2.05
N ALA A 176 19.05 19.14 1.93
CA ALA A 176 18.44 19.43 0.65
C ALA A 176 17.86 20.86 0.62
N VAL A 177 17.75 21.41 -0.57
CA VAL A 177 16.99 22.63 -0.83
C VAL A 177 15.79 22.25 -1.68
N MET A 178 14.62 22.80 -1.35
CA MET A 178 13.39 22.62 -2.13
C MET A 178 12.91 23.99 -2.60
N GLY A 179 12.96 24.21 -3.92
CA GLY A 179 12.32 25.40 -4.50
C GLY A 179 10.80 25.20 -4.52
N ASN A 180 10.06 26.11 -3.89
CA ASN A 180 8.60 26.01 -3.87
C ASN A 180 7.99 26.15 -5.26
N ILE A 181 8.63 26.93 -6.13
CA ILE A 181 8.29 27.08 -7.55
C ILE A 181 9.51 26.66 -8.39
N ALA A 182 9.38 25.58 -9.15
CA ALA A 182 10.48 24.99 -9.94
C ALA A 182 11.21 26.00 -10.84
N THR A 183 10.48 26.94 -11.45
CA THR A 183 11.05 27.93 -12.36
C THR A 183 11.79 29.08 -11.67
N THR A 184 11.79 29.15 -10.35
CA THR A 184 12.46 30.23 -9.60
C THR A 184 13.83 29.81 -9.06
N LEU A 185 14.33 28.61 -9.36
CA LEU A 185 15.64 28.16 -8.94
C LEU A 185 16.71 28.63 -9.92
N SER A 186 17.71 29.39 -9.41
CA SER A 186 18.92 29.74 -10.17
C SER A 186 19.70 28.49 -10.56
N PRO A 187 19.93 28.22 -11.86
CA PRO A 187 20.73 27.07 -12.30
C PRO A 187 22.15 27.06 -11.70
N VAL A 188 22.76 28.24 -11.58
CA VAL A 188 24.11 28.40 -11.02
C VAL A 188 24.18 28.00 -9.55
N ILE A 189 23.21 28.46 -8.75
CA ILE A 189 23.14 28.08 -7.33
C ILE A 189 22.81 26.60 -7.19
N ALA A 190 21.88 26.09 -7.99
CA ALA A 190 21.51 24.67 -7.94
C ALA A 190 22.70 23.76 -8.27
N GLU A 191 23.51 24.10 -9.27
CA GLU A 191 24.70 23.35 -9.65
C GLU A 191 25.76 23.37 -8.54
N ASP A 192 26.08 24.53 -7.95
CA ASP A 192 27.02 24.63 -6.82
C ASP A 192 26.54 23.79 -5.61
N LEU A 193 25.26 23.80 -5.28
CA LEU A 193 24.72 22.99 -4.19
C LEU A 193 24.85 21.48 -4.46
N ARG A 194 24.56 21.04 -5.70
CA ARG A 194 24.72 19.67 -6.14
C ARG A 194 26.15 19.19 -6.12
N GLU A 195 27.10 20.00 -6.57
CA GLU A 195 28.54 19.71 -6.53
C GLU A 195 29.02 19.48 -5.08
N ARG A 196 28.42 20.16 -4.12
CA ARG A 196 28.69 19.96 -2.68
C ARG A 196 27.99 18.73 -2.09
N GLY A 197 27.15 18.03 -2.86
CA GLY A 197 26.45 16.83 -2.43
C GLY A 197 25.12 17.09 -1.70
N MET A 198 24.53 18.27 -1.89
CA MET A 198 23.19 18.58 -1.46
C MET A 198 22.18 18.28 -2.59
N ALA A 199 20.99 17.83 -2.27
CA ALA A 199 19.92 17.68 -3.25
C ALA A 199 19.18 19.01 -3.46
N VAL A 200 18.76 19.27 -4.71
CA VAL A 200 17.99 20.46 -5.08
C VAL A 200 16.71 20.03 -5.76
N LEU A 201 15.59 20.11 -5.02
CA LEU A 201 14.28 19.61 -5.41
C LEU A 201 13.48 20.68 -6.14
N MET A 202 12.75 20.27 -7.18
CA MET A 202 12.11 21.16 -8.14
C MET A 202 10.59 21.24 -7.94
N GLY A 203 10.16 22.04 -6.96
CA GLY A 203 8.75 22.28 -6.65
C GLY A 203 8.26 21.51 -5.43
N THR A 204 7.33 22.13 -4.69
CA THR A 204 6.84 21.61 -3.41
C THR A 204 6.26 20.19 -3.52
N ALA A 205 5.37 19.96 -4.47
CA ALA A 205 4.68 18.68 -4.58
C ALA A 205 5.63 17.53 -4.93
N ASN A 206 6.51 17.72 -5.91
CA ASN A 206 7.48 16.70 -6.33
C ASN A 206 8.55 16.49 -5.26
N GLY A 207 9.06 17.57 -4.65
CA GLY A 207 10.06 17.50 -3.58
C GLY A 207 9.54 16.75 -2.34
N LEU A 208 8.31 17.02 -1.90
CA LEU A 208 7.70 16.31 -0.77
C LEU A 208 7.43 14.83 -1.10
N ALA A 209 6.98 14.53 -2.32
CA ALA A 209 6.84 13.16 -2.78
C ALA A 209 8.18 12.42 -2.79
N ALA A 210 9.25 13.07 -3.28
CA ALA A 210 10.59 12.51 -3.29
C ALA A 210 11.15 12.27 -1.87
N LEU A 211 10.89 13.18 -0.92
CA LEU A 211 11.23 13.00 0.50
C LEU A 211 10.48 11.81 1.11
N ARG A 212 9.20 11.66 0.79
CA ARG A 212 8.40 10.50 1.20
C ARG A 212 8.96 9.19 0.63
N HIS A 213 9.41 9.20 -0.63
CA HIS A 213 10.06 8.06 -1.26
C HIS A 213 11.39 7.70 -0.60
N LEU A 214 12.24 8.69 -0.31
CA LEU A 214 13.49 8.48 0.42
C LEU A 214 13.24 7.85 1.81
N GLN A 215 12.28 8.40 2.57
CA GLN A 215 11.90 7.90 3.89
C GLN A 215 11.44 6.43 3.79
N SER A 216 10.52 6.12 2.87
CA SER A 216 10.02 4.76 2.67
C SER A 216 11.12 3.81 2.23
N TYR A 217 11.95 4.21 1.29
CA TYR A 217 13.05 3.38 0.79
C TYR A 217 14.03 3.02 1.91
N ARG A 218 14.31 3.94 2.83
CA ARG A 218 15.29 3.73 3.91
C ARG A 218 14.71 2.97 5.11
N PHE A 219 13.47 3.24 5.49
CA PHE A 219 12.90 2.81 6.76
C PHE A 219 11.72 1.85 6.66
N SER A 220 11.05 1.77 5.49
CA SER A 220 9.95 0.82 5.29
C SER A 220 10.39 -0.49 4.62
N ARG A 221 11.68 -0.63 4.29
CA ARG A 221 12.24 -1.91 3.81
C ARG A 221 12.39 -2.86 4.99
N HIS A 222 11.41 -3.69 5.17
CA HIS A 222 11.51 -4.81 6.09
C HIS A 222 12.11 -5.99 5.34
N GLY A 223 12.95 -6.76 6.04
CA GLY A 223 13.49 -7.99 5.49
C GLY A 223 12.35 -8.89 4.97
N ARG A 224 12.60 -9.54 3.85
CA ARG A 224 11.71 -10.57 3.33
C ARG A 224 11.58 -11.65 4.40
N GLU A 225 10.36 -11.92 4.86
CA GLU A 225 10.11 -13.10 5.67
C GLU A 225 10.28 -14.31 4.76
N ASP A 226 11.12 -15.27 5.18
CA ASP A 226 11.22 -16.55 4.48
C ASP A 226 9.95 -17.34 4.77
N VAL A 227 9.06 -17.38 3.80
CA VAL A 227 7.85 -18.19 3.85
C VAL A 227 8.17 -19.54 3.22
N ALA A 228 8.12 -20.60 4.02
CA ALA A 228 8.28 -21.94 3.51
C ALA A 228 7.12 -22.27 2.56
N ALA A 229 7.46 -22.81 1.39
CA ALA A 229 6.44 -23.33 0.49
C ALA A 229 5.65 -24.45 1.19
N PHE A 230 4.34 -24.43 1.04
CA PHE A 230 3.49 -25.48 1.59
C PHE A 230 3.57 -26.71 0.66
N PRO A 231 4.05 -27.87 1.15
CA PRO A 231 4.14 -29.05 0.32
C PRO A 231 2.73 -29.58 0.00
N LEU A 232 2.43 -29.77 -1.27
CA LEU A 232 1.18 -30.41 -1.68
C LEU A 232 1.13 -31.84 -1.16
N SER A 233 0.03 -32.19 -0.47
CA SER A 233 -0.23 -33.56 -0.08
C SER A 233 -0.59 -34.43 -1.31
N ALA A 234 -0.47 -35.74 -1.20
CA ALA A 234 -0.90 -36.65 -2.27
C ALA A 234 -2.39 -36.45 -2.64
N ASP A 235 -3.22 -36.20 -1.61
CA ASP A 235 -4.66 -35.94 -1.80
C ASP A 235 -4.91 -34.63 -2.55
N ALA A 236 -4.16 -33.56 -2.23
CA ALA A 236 -4.26 -32.30 -2.94
C ALA A 236 -3.85 -32.45 -4.42
N THR A 237 -2.75 -33.17 -4.67
CA THR A 237 -2.30 -33.46 -6.03
C THR A 237 -3.36 -34.25 -6.80
N ALA A 238 -3.96 -35.28 -6.18
CA ALA A 238 -5.01 -36.05 -6.83
C ALA A 238 -6.27 -35.23 -7.20
N ILE A 239 -6.65 -34.27 -6.37
CA ILE A 239 -7.75 -33.35 -6.65
C ILE A 239 -7.41 -32.46 -7.86
N ILE A 240 -6.19 -31.91 -7.90
CA ILE A 240 -5.72 -31.03 -8.97
C ILE A 240 -5.64 -31.80 -10.30
N ASP A 241 -5.05 -32.99 -10.29
CA ASP A 241 -4.87 -33.82 -11.48
C ASP A 241 -6.21 -34.34 -12.07
N ALA A 242 -7.23 -34.50 -11.21
CA ALA A 242 -8.57 -34.90 -11.64
C ALA A 242 -9.43 -33.75 -12.15
N ALA A 243 -9.04 -32.51 -11.88
CA ALA A 243 -9.79 -31.33 -12.28
C ALA A 243 -9.69 -31.07 -13.80
N PRO A 244 -10.76 -30.59 -14.47
CA PRO A 244 -10.65 -30.05 -15.80
C PRO A 244 -9.68 -28.87 -15.84
N LEU A 245 -8.97 -28.67 -16.98
CA LEU A 245 -7.88 -27.67 -17.10
C LEU A 245 -8.28 -26.24 -16.71
N ASP A 246 -9.57 -25.88 -16.85
CA ASP A 246 -10.00 -24.48 -16.69
C ASP A 246 -10.99 -24.28 -15.54
N SER A 247 -11.33 -25.30 -14.77
CA SER A 247 -12.35 -25.16 -13.74
C SER A 247 -12.26 -26.19 -12.63
N LEU A 248 -12.62 -25.77 -11.40
CA LEU A 248 -12.67 -26.61 -10.22
C LEU A 248 -14.08 -26.49 -9.60
N ARG A 249 -14.62 -27.61 -9.14
CA ARG A 249 -15.84 -27.61 -8.33
C ARG A 249 -15.58 -26.88 -7.00
N SER A 250 -16.60 -26.20 -6.47
CA SER A 250 -16.47 -25.51 -5.19
C SER A 250 -16.10 -26.47 -4.05
N ALA A 251 -16.69 -27.68 -4.04
CA ALA A 251 -16.37 -28.71 -3.06
C ALA A 251 -14.88 -29.11 -3.09
N ASP A 252 -14.31 -29.25 -4.28
CA ASP A 252 -12.91 -29.63 -4.45
C ASP A 252 -11.98 -28.48 -4.05
N GLY A 253 -12.35 -27.23 -4.38
CA GLY A 253 -11.66 -26.03 -3.90
C GLY A 253 -11.65 -25.91 -2.38
N PHE A 254 -12.78 -26.16 -1.72
CA PHE A 254 -12.86 -26.15 -0.25
C PHE A 254 -12.00 -27.26 0.37
N ARG A 255 -11.96 -28.45 -0.22
CA ARG A 255 -11.06 -29.53 0.25
C ARG A 255 -9.58 -29.17 0.09
N LEU A 256 -9.19 -28.50 -0.99
CA LEU A 256 -7.82 -28.01 -1.16
C LEU A 256 -7.46 -26.99 -0.08
N LEU A 257 -8.38 -26.07 0.26
CA LEU A 257 -8.17 -25.12 1.35
C LEU A 257 -8.03 -25.84 2.71
N GLU A 258 -8.87 -26.84 3.00
CA GLU A 258 -8.73 -27.65 4.22
C GLU A 258 -7.39 -28.38 4.28
N LEU A 259 -6.97 -29.01 3.19
CA LEU A 259 -5.68 -29.69 3.08
C LEU A 259 -4.49 -28.73 3.26
N ALA A 260 -4.65 -27.47 2.82
CA ALA A 260 -3.72 -26.38 3.09
C ALA A 260 -3.83 -25.85 4.54
N GLY A 261 -4.74 -26.37 5.38
CA GLY A 261 -4.96 -25.93 6.75
C GLY A 261 -5.62 -24.57 6.87
N ILE A 262 -6.37 -24.16 5.84
CA ILE A 262 -7.21 -22.96 5.84
C ILE A 262 -8.61 -23.36 6.30
N PRO A 263 -9.16 -22.75 7.36
CA PRO A 263 -10.49 -23.06 7.85
C PRO A 263 -11.56 -22.78 6.79
N VAL A 264 -12.47 -23.74 6.59
CA VAL A 264 -13.59 -23.64 5.66
C VAL A 264 -14.89 -23.85 6.43
N MET A 265 -15.96 -23.15 6.05
CA MET A 265 -17.29 -23.46 6.58
C MET A 265 -17.69 -24.89 6.21
N PRO A 266 -18.40 -25.62 7.08
CA PRO A 266 -18.88 -26.96 6.77
C PRO A 266 -19.60 -27.01 5.43
N PHE A 267 -19.31 -28.01 4.64
CA PHE A 267 -19.93 -28.23 3.32
C PHE A 267 -20.09 -29.74 3.04
N ALA A 268 -21.06 -30.07 2.21
CA ALA A 268 -21.27 -31.44 1.73
C ALA A 268 -22.01 -31.46 0.39
N ASP A 269 -21.67 -32.41 -0.48
CA ASP A 269 -22.51 -32.75 -1.60
C ASP A 269 -23.81 -33.39 -1.09
N VAL A 270 -24.97 -32.91 -1.56
CA VAL A 270 -26.29 -33.40 -1.15
C VAL A 270 -27.09 -33.88 -2.35
N ARG A 271 -27.73 -35.04 -2.22
CA ARG A 271 -28.45 -35.71 -3.29
C ARG A 271 -29.94 -35.88 -2.98
N SER A 272 -30.33 -35.54 -1.75
CA SER A 272 -31.71 -35.66 -1.30
C SER A 272 -32.03 -34.68 -0.17
N PRO A 273 -33.31 -34.33 0.05
CA PRO A 273 -33.76 -33.56 1.21
C PRO A 273 -33.28 -34.14 2.56
N LYS A 274 -33.28 -35.47 2.67
CA LYS A 274 -32.82 -36.16 3.88
C LYS A 274 -31.33 -35.87 4.21
N GLU A 275 -30.48 -35.80 3.19
CA GLU A 275 -29.07 -35.45 3.36
C GLU A 275 -28.88 -34.00 3.75
N ILE A 276 -29.75 -33.11 3.28
CA ILE A 276 -29.76 -31.69 3.67
C ILE A 276 -30.14 -31.54 5.13
N ALA A 277 -31.23 -32.22 5.57
CA ALA A 277 -31.64 -32.22 6.95
C ALA A 277 -30.52 -32.76 7.87
N ALA A 278 -29.90 -33.88 7.52
CA ALA A 278 -28.78 -34.43 8.25
C ALA A 278 -27.53 -33.51 8.31
N PHE A 279 -27.28 -32.73 7.26
CA PHE A 279 -26.23 -31.72 7.25
C PHE A 279 -26.57 -30.58 8.21
N ALA A 280 -27.79 -30.05 8.14
CA ALA A 280 -28.23 -28.95 9.00
C ALA A 280 -28.35 -29.35 10.49
N ASP A 281 -28.78 -30.57 10.80
CA ASP A 281 -28.81 -31.11 12.16
C ASP A 281 -27.41 -31.15 12.79
N ARG A 282 -26.38 -31.40 11.98
CA ARG A 282 -24.99 -31.46 12.45
C ARG A 282 -24.32 -30.08 12.59
N HIS A 283 -24.62 -29.17 11.68
CA HIS A 283 -23.89 -27.93 11.52
C HIS A 283 -24.69 -26.66 11.86
N GLY A 284 -26.00 -26.79 12.08
CA GLY A 284 -26.92 -25.71 12.39
C GLY A 284 -27.49 -24.99 11.20
N TRP A 285 -28.57 -24.25 11.45
CA TRP A 285 -29.16 -23.31 10.51
C TRP A 285 -28.66 -21.89 10.80
N PRO A 286 -28.64 -20.95 9.82
CA PRO A 286 -29.07 -21.12 8.43
C PRO A 286 -27.98 -21.78 7.56
N ILE A 287 -28.40 -22.38 6.45
CA ILE A 287 -27.52 -22.96 5.43
C ILE A 287 -27.73 -22.33 4.06
N ALA A 288 -26.82 -22.61 3.14
CA ALA A 288 -26.95 -22.27 1.72
C ALA A 288 -26.95 -23.54 0.87
N LEU A 289 -27.71 -23.56 -0.22
CA LEU A 289 -27.64 -24.56 -1.27
C LEU A 289 -27.15 -23.93 -2.56
N LYS A 290 -26.21 -24.58 -3.22
CA LYS A 290 -25.61 -24.09 -4.47
C LYS A 290 -25.48 -25.22 -5.48
N ILE A 291 -25.71 -24.96 -6.76
CA ILE A 291 -25.24 -25.85 -7.81
C ILE A 291 -23.70 -25.84 -7.81
N ASP A 292 -23.08 -27.02 -7.92
CA ASP A 292 -21.63 -27.15 -7.90
C ASP A 292 -21.09 -27.75 -9.19
N ASP A 293 -21.49 -27.14 -10.31
CA ASP A 293 -21.00 -27.45 -11.64
C ASP A 293 -19.85 -26.51 -12.00
N ALA A 294 -18.70 -27.07 -12.32
CA ALA A 294 -17.50 -26.34 -12.69
C ALA A 294 -17.67 -25.56 -14.01
N ALA A 295 -18.55 -26.02 -14.91
CA ALA A 295 -18.82 -25.33 -16.18
C ALA A 295 -19.69 -24.06 -16.01
N ILE A 296 -20.28 -23.83 -14.83
CA ILE A 296 -21.15 -22.69 -14.56
C ILE A 296 -20.41 -21.64 -13.73
N ALA A 297 -19.89 -20.61 -14.40
CA ALA A 297 -19.09 -19.57 -13.74
C ALA A 297 -19.95 -18.59 -12.89
N HIS A 298 -21.14 -18.18 -13.38
CA HIS A 298 -22.03 -17.20 -12.74
C HIS A 298 -23.28 -17.86 -12.16
N LYS A 299 -23.10 -18.69 -11.14
CA LYS A 299 -24.15 -19.50 -10.52
C LYS A 299 -25.32 -18.65 -9.98
N SER A 300 -25.02 -17.49 -9.41
CA SER A 300 -26.03 -16.58 -8.84
C SER A 300 -26.97 -16.00 -9.90
N ASP A 301 -26.45 -15.60 -11.06
CA ASP A 301 -27.24 -15.01 -12.16
C ASP A 301 -28.19 -16.00 -12.78
N LEU A 302 -27.88 -17.30 -12.69
CA LEU A 302 -28.70 -18.40 -13.18
C LEU A 302 -29.63 -18.98 -12.11
N GLY A 303 -29.75 -18.30 -10.96
CA GLY A 303 -30.57 -18.79 -9.84
C GLY A 303 -30.05 -20.11 -9.26
N GLY A 304 -28.74 -20.37 -9.40
CA GLY A 304 -28.06 -21.57 -8.90
C GLY A 304 -27.58 -21.48 -7.45
N VAL A 305 -27.94 -20.41 -6.72
CA VAL A 305 -27.57 -20.20 -5.31
C VAL A 305 -28.80 -19.76 -4.53
N VAL A 306 -29.08 -20.42 -3.40
CA VAL A 306 -30.11 -20.04 -2.42
C VAL A 306 -29.46 -19.91 -1.06
N LEU A 307 -29.56 -18.73 -0.46
CA LEU A 307 -28.92 -18.36 0.81
C LEU A 307 -29.95 -18.26 1.93
N ASN A 308 -29.46 -18.32 3.17
CA ASN A 308 -30.26 -18.06 4.39
C ASN A 308 -31.45 -18.99 4.58
N LEU A 309 -31.35 -20.26 4.18
CA LEU A 309 -32.35 -21.28 4.46
C LEU A 309 -32.35 -21.57 5.96
N LYS A 310 -33.52 -21.35 6.61
CA LYS A 310 -33.62 -21.33 8.08
C LYS A 310 -34.18 -22.60 8.69
N ASP A 311 -34.84 -23.41 7.85
CA ASP A 311 -35.47 -24.65 8.25
C ASP A 311 -35.50 -25.68 7.12
N GLU A 312 -36.02 -26.88 7.42
CA GLU A 312 -36.08 -27.98 6.50
C GLU A 312 -37.04 -27.71 5.35
N ASP A 313 -38.19 -27.07 5.59
CA ASP A 313 -39.19 -26.80 4.56
C ASP A 313 -38.61 -25.83 3.50
N GLU A 314 -37.94 -24.74 3.92
CA GLU A 314 -37.28 -23.83 2.99
C GLU A 314 -36.18 -24.54 2.20
N ALA A 315 -35.42 -25.43 2.87
CA ALA A 315 -34.31 -26.14 2.24
C ALA A 315 -34.79 -27.19 1.22
N VAL A 316 -35.88 -27.89 1.50
CA VAL A 316 -36.49 -28.82 0.57
C VAL A 316 -37.03 -28.11 -0.66
N ALA A 317 -37.77 -27.01 -0.48
CA ALA A 317 -38.29 -26.20 -1.58
C ALA A 317 -37.15 -25.65 -2.46
N ALA A 318 -36.06 -25.17 -1.84
CA ALA A 318 -34.86 -24.69 -2.53
C ALA A 318 -34.18 -25.80 -3.34
N TYR A 319 -34.03 -26.99 -2.74
CA TYR A 319 -33.43 -28.13 -3.41
C TYR A 319 -34.25 -28.56 -4.65
N GLU A 320 -35.58 -28.67 -4.52
CA GLU A 320 -36.47 -29.02 -5.64
C GLU A 320 -36.41 -27.99 -6.76
N ALA A 321 -36.36 -26.69 -6.41
CA ALA A 321 -36.24 -25.61 -7.36
C ALA A 321 -34.88 -25.63 -8.10
N LEU A 322 -33.78 -25.89 -7.39
CA LEU A 322 -32.45 -26.04 -8.00
C LEU A 322 -32.40 -27.29 -8.90
N ARG A 323 -32.94 -28.41 -8.44
CA ARG A 323 -32.98 -29.66 -9.19
C ARG A 323 -33.83 -29.55 -10.44
N GLY A 324 -34.97 -28.82 -10.39
CA GLY A 324 -35.85 -28.56 -11.53
C GLY A 324 -35.17 -27.74 -12.63
N ARG A 325 -34.33 -26.74 -12.24
CA ARG A 325 -33.59 -25.91 -13.19
C ARG A 325 -32.29 -26.55 -13.68
N HIS A 326 -31.65 -27.34 -12.84
CA HIS A 326 -30.34 -27.97 -13.09
C HIS A 326 -30.41 -29.48 -12.76
N PRO A 327 -31.05 -30.30 -13.57
CA PRO A 327 -31.39 -31.70 -13.24
C PRO A 327 -30.16 -32.58 -12.94
N THR A 328 -29.04 -32.32 -13.58
CA THR A 328 -27.82 -33.14 -13.49
C THR A 328 -26.69 -32.51 -12.65
N ALA A 329 -26.77 -31.20 -12.37
CA ALA A 329 -25.72 -30.52 -11.65
C ALA A 329 -25.63 -31.01 -10.19
N PRO A 330 -24.44 -31.26 -9.63
CA PRO A 330 -24.28 -31.51 -8.21
C PRO A 330 -24.80 -30.34 -7.38
N ILE A 331 -25.37 -30.61 -6.21
CA ILE A 331 -25.81 -29.59 -5.25
C ILE A 331 -24.95 -29.68 -4.01
N LEU A 332 -24.41 -28.55 -3.58
CA LEU A 332 -23.59 -28.36 -2.40
C LEU A 332 -24.41 -27.68 -1.31
N ALA A 333 -24.49 -28.28 -0.12
CA ALA A 333 -24.91 -27.62 1.10
C ALA A 333 -23.72 -26.97 1.78
N GLN A 334 -23.87 -25.76 2.31
CA GLN A 334 -22.81 -25.04 3.01
C GLN A 334 -23.37 -24.28 4.20
N GLY A 335 -22.62 -24.29 5.32
CA GLY A 335 -22.89 -23.40 6.45
C GLY A 335 -22.63 -21.93 6.09
N ILE A 336 -23.29 -21.02 6.80
CA ILE A 336 -23.16 -19.57 6.60
C ILE A 336 -22.37 -18.96 7.75
N ALA A 337 -21.34 -18.19 7.41
CA ALA A 337 -20.62 -17.37 8.36
C ALA A 337 -21.19 -15.95 8.39
N SER A 338 -21.04 -15.29 9.52
CA SER A 338 -21.34 -13.87 9.70
C SER A 338 -20.09 -13.10 10.08
N GLY A 339 -19.99 -11.83 9.69
CA GLY A 339 -18.84 -11.01 10.05
C GLY A 339 -18.52 -9.95 9.01
N VAL A 340 -17.26 -9.52 8.99
CA VAL A 340 -16.72 -8.64 7.95
C VAL A 340 -16.26 -9.53 6.78
N GLU A 341 -16.78 -9.25 5.60
CA GLU A 341 -16.39 -9.98 4.40
C GLU A 341 -15.07 -9.44 3.86
N LEU A 342 -14.14 -10.35 3.56
CA LEU A 342 -12.89 -10.07 2.88
C LEU A 342 -12.83 -10.84 1.56
N ILE A 343 -12.18 -10.25 0.58
CA ILE A 343 -11.79 -10.93 -0.65
C ILE A 343 -10.32 -11.34 -0.55
N LEU A 344 -10.05 -12.60 -0.83
CA LEU A 344 -8.70 -13.14 -0.95
C LEU A 344 -8.70 -14.06 -2.18
N GLY A 345 -8.02 -13.62 -3.23
CA GLY A 345 -7.99 -14.34 -4.50
C GLY A 345 -6.59 -14.37 -5.09
N MET A 346 -6.28 -15.43 -5.82
CA MET A 346 -5.04 -15.56 -6.58
C MET A 346 -5.35 -15.62 -8.06
N THR A 347 -4.60 -14.86 -8.87
CA THR A 347 -4.65 -14.90 -10.33
C THR A 347 -3.24 -14.98 -10.88
N THR A 348 -3.08 -15.49 -12.10
CA THR A 348 -1.77 -15.53 -12.76
C THR A 348 -1.66 -14.38 -13.73
N ASP A 349 -0.71 -13.46 -13.46
CA ASP A 349 -0.35 -12.41 -14.41
C ASP A 349 0.59 -13.01 -15.48
N PRO A 350 0.40 -12.68 -16.78
CA PRO A 350 1.22 -13.28 -17.86
C PRO A 350 2.70 -12.91 -17.78
N ASP A 351 3.05 -11.76 -17.19
CA ASP A 351 4.42 -11.27 -17.11
C ASP A 351 5.11 -11.68 -15.80
N PHE A 352 4.34 -11.73 -14.69
CA PHE A 352 4.89 -11.87 -13.33
C PHE A 352 4.49 -13.16 -12.60
N GLY A 353 3.62 -13.97 -13.20
CA GLY A 353 3.14 -15.19 -12.54
C GLY A 353 2.06 -14.93 -11.49
N PRO A 354 2.00 -15.73 -10.42
CA PRO A 354 0.91 -15.62 -9.45
C PRO A 354 0.94 -14.30 -8.69
N ILE A 355 -0.23 -13.69 -8.52
CA ILE A 355 -0.47 -12.50 -7.73
C ILE A 355 -1.71 -12.70 -6.85
N VAL A 356 -1.65 -12.21 -5.62
CA VAL A 356 -2.74 -12.30 -4.64
C VAL A 356 -3.40 -10.94 -4.50
N THR A 357 -4.72 -10.91 -4.62
CA THR A 357 -5.57 -9.75 -4.33
C THR A 357 -6.22 -9.94 -2.97
N LEU A 358 -6.06 -8.95 -2.11
CA LEU A 358 -6.66 -8.88 -0.77
C LEU A 358 -7.45 -7.58 -0.64
N GLY A 359 -8.65 -7.63 -0.07
CA GLY A 359 -9.46 -6.43 0.16
C GLY A 359 -10.74 -6.71 0.94
N LEU A 360 -11.56 -5.67 1.10
CA LEU A 360 -12.91 -5.83 1.64
C LEU A 360 -13.82 -6.50 0.61
N GLY A 361 -14.64 -7.45 1.07
CA GLY A 361 -15.60 -8.20 0.27
C GLY A 361 -16.95 -7.49 0.09
N GLY A 362 -17.89 -8.19 -0.56
CA GLY A 362 -19.25 -7.72 -0.78
C GLY A 362 -19.32 -6.45 -1.63
N VAL A 363 -20.30 -5.60 -1.35
CA VAL A 363 -20.52 -4.32 -2.06
C VAL A 363 -19.32 -3.37 -1.99
N PHE A 364 -18.44 -3.52 -1.01
CA PHE A 364 -17.25 -2.69 -0.88
C PHE A 364 -16.24 -2.95 -1.99
N THR A 365 -16.11 -4.19 -2.46
CA THR A 365 -15.22 -4.53 -3.57
C THR A 365 -15.69 -3.94 -4.88
N GLU A 366 -16.99 -4.05 -5.17
CA GLU A 366 -17.55 -3.62 -6.45
C GLU A 366 -17.57 -2.10 -6.59
N VAL A 367 -17.94 -1.39 -5.51
CA VAL A 367 -18.12 0.07 -5.52
C VAL A 367 -16.84 0.82 -5.18
N PHE A 368 -16.15 0.44 -4.09
CA PHE A 368 -15.01 1.21 -3.57
C PHE A 368 -13.65 0.70 -4.04
N ARG A 369 -13.57 -0.54 -4.55
CA ARG A 369 -12.34 -1.18 -5.02
C ARG A 369 -11.20 -1.06 -4.00
N ASP A 370 -11.53 -1.27 -2.73
CA ASP A 370 -10.58 -1.21 -1.61
C ASP A 370 -9.82 -2.53 -1.54
N VAL A 371 -8.86 -2.65 -2.43
CA VAL A 371 -8.05 -3.86 -2.60
C VAL A 371 -6.57 -3.52 -2.73
N VAL A 372 -5.73 -4.43 -2.27
CA VAL A 372 -4.29 -4.42 -2.46
C VAL A 372 -3.85 -5.71 -3.16
N THR A 373 -2.82 -5.58 -3.99
CA THR A 373 -2.25 -6.72 -4.73
C THR A 373 -0.83 -7.00 -4.24
N LEU A 374 -0.53 -8.26 -3.98
CA LEU A 374 0.73 -8.73 -3.41
C LEU A 374 1.34 -9.84 -4.27
N MET A 375 2.66 -9.92 -4.29
CA MET A 375 3.37 -11.07 -4.88
C MET A 375 3.54 -12.18 -3.84
N PRO A 376 3.01 -13.39 -4.09
CA PRO A 376 3.25 -14.53 -3.22
C PRO A 376 4.67 -15.12 -3.41
N PRO A 377 5.18 -15.90 -2.45
CA PRO A 377 4.68 -16.03 -1.11
C PRO A 377 5.07 -14.84 -0.24
N PHE A 378 4.24 -14.47 0.74
CA PHE A 378 4.53 -13.39 1.67
C PHE A 378 4.15 -13.76 3.11
N GLY A 379 4.87 -13.16 4.07
CA GLY A 379 4.72 -13.47 5.48
C GLY A 379 3.61 -12.70 6.19
N VAL A 380 3.45 -13.00 7.48
CA VAL A 380 2.43 -12.42 8.36
C VAL A 380 2.56 -10.90 8.46
N THR A 381 3.79 -10.39 8.51
CA THR A 381 4.05 -8.95 8.60
C THR A 381 3.61 -8.20 7.34
N GLU A 382 3.83 -8.78 6.16
CA GLU A 382 3.41 -8.20 4.89
C GLU A 382 1.89 -8.24 4.74
N ALA A 383 1.25 -9.36 5.14
CA ALA A 383 -0.21 -9.48 5.19
C ALA A 383 -0.84 -8.42 6.09
N ARG A 384 -0.27 -8.18 7.28
CA ARG A 384 -0.74 -7.17 8.22
C ARG A 384 -0.69 -5.77 7.63
N ARG A 385 0.43 -5.38 7.02
CA ARG A 385 0.56 -4.07 6.38
C ARG A 385 -0.43 -3.89 5.22
N ALA A 386 -0.65 -4.95 4.46
CA ALA A 386 -1.62 -4.91 3.38
C ALA A 386 -3.03 -4.62 3.91
N LEU A 387 -3.43 -5.26 5.02
CA LEU A 387 -4.70 -4.99 5.69
C LEU A 387 -4.77 -3.56 6.25
N GLU A 388 -3.71 -3.11 6.93
CA GLU A 388 -3.60 -1.76 7.50
C GLU A 388 -3.68 -0.66 6.42
N GLY A 389 -3.26 -0.96 5.19
CA GLY A 389 -3.35 -0.06 4.04
C GLY A 389 -4.75 0.06 3.43
N LEU A 390 -5.70 -0.80 3.78
CA LEU A 390 -7.08 -0.72 3.30
C LEU A 390 -7.82 0.45 3.96
N ARG A 391 -8.60 1.18 3.17
CA ARG A 391 -9.48 2.26 3.69
C ARG A 391 -10.48 1.74 4.71
N GLY A 392 -10.95 0.52 4.49
CA GLY A 392 -11.88 -0.15 5.39
C GLY A 392 -11.25 -0.87 6.58
N TYR A 393 -9.94 -0.75 6.78
CA TYR A 393 -9.25 -1.34 7.94
C TYR A 393 -9.94 -1.08 9.30
N PRO A 394 -10.52 0.11 9.57
CA PRO A 394 -11.27 0.34 10.81
C PRO A 394 -12.43 -0.64 11.05
N LEU A 395 -13.00 -1.25 10.01
CA LEU A 395 -14.04 -2.28 10.17
C LEU A 395 -13.50 -3.56 10.79
N LEU A 396 -12.22 -3.85 10.59
CA LEU A 396 -11.53 -5.01 11.17
C LEU A 396 -11.13 -4.78 12.63
N THR A 397 -10.90 -3.53 13.02
CA THR A 397 -10.49 -3.16 14.39
C THR A 397 -11.63 -2.86 15.33
N GLY A 398 -12.89 -3.05 14.90
CA GLY A 398 -14.07 -2.97 15.78
C GLY A 398 -14.87 -1.67 15.66
N ALA A 399 -14.90 -1.03 14.49
CA ALA A 399 -15.71 0.16 14.26
C ALA A 399 -17.20 -0.08 14.53
N ARG A 400 -17.89 0.94 15.05
CA ARG A 400 -19.34 0.96 15.35
C ARG A 400 -19.80 -0.13 16.32
N GLY A 401 -18.99 -0.47 17.33
CA GLY A 401 -19.35 -1.41 18.36
C GLY A 401 -19.31 -2.88 17.96
N ARG A 402 -18.75 -3.22 16.81
CA ARG A 402 -18.44 -4.60 16.42
C ARG A 402 -17.21 -5.08 17.17
N ALA A 403 -17.16 -6.37 17.51
CA ALA A 403 -15.94 -6.95 18.05
C ALA A 403 -14.81 -6.88 17.00
N PRO A 404 -13.57 -6.57 17.41
CA PRO A 404 -12.43 -6.62 16.50
C PRO A 404 -12.20 -8.04 16.00
N VAL A 405 -11.67 -8.15 14.78
CA VAL A 405 -11.23 -9.42 14.20
C VAL A 405 -9.94 -9.86 14.89
N ASP A 406 -9.73 -11.16 15.04
CA ASP A 406 -8.43 -11.70 15.42
C ASP A 406 -7.43 -11.47 14.28
N MET A 407 -6.69 -10.38 14.39
CA MET A 407 -5.76 -9.93 13.35
C MET A 407 -4.58 -10.87 13.18
N ASP A 408 -4.15 -11.56 14.25
CA ASP A 408 -3.03 -12.50 14.17
C ASP A 408 -3.45 -13.77 13.41
N ALA A 409 -4.61 -14.31 13.74
CA ALA A 409 -5.18 -15.45 13.02
C ALA A 409 -5.47 -15.10 11.54
N LEU A 410 -6.02 -13.91 11.27
CA LEU A 410 -6.31 -13.46 9.91
C LEU A 410 -5.03 -13.31 9.09
N CYS A 411 -4.00 -12.66 9.61
CA CYS A 411 -2.72 -12.50 8.91
C CYS A 411 -2.01 -13.82 8.66
N ALA A 412 -2.08 -14.76 9.62
CA ALA A 412 -1.54 -16.10 9.45
C ALA A 412 -2.26 -16.90 8.35
N LEU A 413 -3.60 -16.78 8.27
CA LEU A 413 -4.40 -17.39 7.21
C LEU A 413 -4.03 -16.82 5.83
N ILE A 414 -3.94 -15.49 5.70
CA ILE A 414 -3.59 -14.81 4.44
C ILE A 414 -2.18 -15.20 3.98
N SER A 415 -1.21 -15.23 4.91
CA SER A 415 0.15 -15.67 4.61
C SER A 415 0.17 -17.14 4.14
N ARG A 416 -0.57 -18.02 4.81
CA ARG A 416 -0.70 -19.42 4.42
C ARG A 416 -1.33 -19.61 3.04
N PHE A 417 -2.34 -18.81 2.72
CA PHE A 417 -2.96 -18.84 1.37
C PHE A 417 -1.97 -18.45 0.28
N SER A 418 -0.98 -17.63 0.58
CA SER A 418 0.04 -17.19 -0.38
C SER A 418 1.20 -18.17 -0.57
N ALA A 419 1.33 -19.15 0.32
CA ALA A 419 2.44 -20.12 0.34
C ALA A 419 2.19 -21.33 -0.57
#